data_7aeaa65154c4cdb5f0fc6e296ccdf69e
#
_entry.id   7aeaa65154c4cdb5f0fc6e296ccdf69e
#
_cell.length_a   1.000
_cell.length_b   1.000
_cell.length_c   1.000
_cell.angle_alpha   90.00
_cell.angle_beta   90.00
_cell.angle_gamma   90.00
#
_symmetry.space_group_name_H-M   'P 1'
#
loop_
_entity.id
_entity.type
_entity.pdbx_description
1 polymer ?
#
loop_
_entity_poly.entity_id
_entity_poly.type
_entity_poly.pdbx_seq_one_letter_code
_entity_poly.pdbx_strand_id
1 'polypeptide(L)'
;MKPKVWQSITEVCWALLLLCLPFTSFPALAKLFHGASVAPLSIVFLGILALIFFLPRFIKTRSIPKQSLPIFVFFLVAALATALAVLIPFESFRNASVSRNALEGLLTVALGIGFYLLTTTIIVDGTTLRKSLQWIYLGGLIAIFTSLIQAVAWQLYGEYPQILWNLQSYFSSSGLLYRQRVTGVAFEPSWLAHQLNTLYIPLWLGLSVKKVSISKKRIFGIFTFENILLILGAIVLFLSFSRIGWLTTLVVVAFVVFGLADQAMNRWLSKRSEQSGKTVSRSQHFLTKLGMWVGLLIVFGLVALALGVLFSRIDPRMEQLFNIERLRQFGVLGWASKLSFAERLIYW
;
A
#
# COMPACT_ATOMS: atom_id res chain seq x y z
N MET A 1 -16.81 28.52 20.39
CA MET A 1 -17.71 27.46 19.86
C MET A 1 -17.95 26.40 20.94
N LYS A 2 -19.16 25.80 20.99
CA LYS A 2 -19.48 24.75 21.97
C LYS A 2 -18.58 23.52 21.75
N PRO A 3 -18.07 22.85 22.79
CA PRO A 3 -17.10 21.74 22.65
C PRO A 3 -17.62 20.59 21.76
N LYS A 4 -18.94 20.34 21.72
CA LYS A 4 -19.57 19.34 20.85
C LYS A 4 -19.42 19.63 19.37
N VAL A 5 -19.43 20.90 18.94
CA VAL A 5 -19.30 21.27 17.51
C VAL A 5 -17.87 21.01 17.02
N TRP A 6 -16.85 21.33 17.82
CA TRP A 6 -15.47 21.02 17.48
C TRP A 6 -15.18 19.53 17.37
N GLN A 7 -15.74 18.75 18.27
CA GLN A 7 -15.65 17.29 18.22
C GLN A 7 -16.28 16.73 16.94
N SER A 8 -17.49 17.20 16.58
CA SER A 8 -18.16 16.77 15.35
C SER A 8 -17.36 17.13 14.09
N ILE A 9 -16.77 18.32 14.02
CA ILE A 9 -15.92 18.74 12.87
C ILE A 9 -14.69 17.82 12.77
N THR A 10 -14.04 17.54 13.90
CA THR A 10 -12.86 16.64 13.93
C THR A 10 -13.23 15.23 13.44
N GLU A 11 -14.37 14.68 13.91
CA GLU A 11 -14.84 13.35 13.50
C GLU A 11 -15.17 13.30 12.00
N VAL A 12 -15.82 14.33 11.47
CA VAL A 12 -16.13 14.43 10.02
C VAL A 12 -14.87 14.57 9.20
N CYS A 13 -13.97 15.46 9.56
CA CYS A 13 -12.69 15.63 8.83
C CYS A 13 -11.85 14.36 8.87
N TRP A 14 -11.83 13.64 10.00
CA TRP A 14 -11.15 12.35 10.12
C TRP A 14 -11.78 11.28 9.23
N ALA A 15 -13.11 11.20 9.21
CA ALA A 15 -13.84 10.30 8.33
C ALA A 15 -13.53 10.56 6.83
N LEU A 16 -13.58 11.84 6.43
CA LEU A 16 -13.27 12.25 5.05
C LEU A 16 -11.80 12.01 4.68
N LEU A 17 -10.87 12.24 5.61
CA LEU A 17 -9.46 11.90 5.40
C LEU A 17 -9.29 10.42 5.04
N LEU A 18 -9.90 9.52 5.83
CA LEU A 18 -9.80 8.08 5.63
C LEU A 18 -10.55 7.61 4.38
N LEU A 19 -11.72 8.19 4.10
CA LEU A 19 -12.51 7.90 2.89
C LEU A 19 -11.76 8.30 1.62
N CYS A 20 -11.02 9.42 1.67
CA CYS A 20 -10.33 9.98 0.52
C CYS A 20 -8.94 9.37 0.25
N LEU A 21 -8.50 8.38 1.03
CA LEU A 21 -7.21 7.70 0.81
C LEU A 21 -7.02 7.15 -0.61
N PRO A 22 -8.04 6.59 -1.32
CA PRO A 22 -7.84 6.06 -2.66
C PRO A 22 -7.57 7.13 -3.73
N PHE A 23 -7.89 8.41 -3.48
CA PHE A 23 -7.65 9.51 -4.42
C PHE A 23 -6.21 10.02 -4.30
N THR A 24 -5.28 9.39 -5.01
CA THR A 24 -3.83 9.61 -4.86
C THR A 24 -3.32 10.90 -5.51
N SER A 25 -4.08 11.45 -6.46
CA SER A 25 -3.67 12.67 -7.18
C SER A 25 -4.89 13.43 -7.67
N PHE A 26 -5.40 14.32 -6.80
CA PHE A 26 -6.58 15.11 -7.11
C PHE A 26 -6.24 16.31 -7.99
N PRO A 27 -6.94 16.55 -9.13
CA PRO A 27 -6.54 17.54 -10.14
C PRO A 27 -6.38 18.96 -9.62
N ALA A 28 -7.29 19.43 -8.76
CA ALA A 28 -7.23 20.79 -8.21
C ALA A 28 -5.99 20.97 -7.32
N LEU A 29 -5.63 19.96 -6.54
CA LEU A 29 -4.42 19.97 -5.69
C LEU A 29 -3.15 19.86 -6.54
N ALA A 30 -3.16 18.98 -7.54
CA ALA A 30 -2.04 18.84 -8.46
C ALA A 30 -1.71 20.17 -9.16
N LYS A 31 -2.73 20.93 -9.60
CA LYS A 31 -2.57 22.27 -10.17
C LYS A 31 -2.00 23.25 -9.13
N LEU A 32 -2.49 23.21 -7.89
CA LEU A 32 -2.02 24.09 -6.81
C LEU A 32 -0.53 23.86 -6.51
N PHE A 33 -0.07 22.61 -6.59
CA PHE A 33 1.32 22.20 -6.38
C PHE A 33 2.15 22.13 -7.68
N HIS A 34 1.84 22.98 -8.66
CA HIS A 34 2.59 23.12 -9.91
C HIS A 34 2.73 21.81 -10.73
N GLY A 35 1.66 21.03 -10.80
CA GLY A 35 1.63 19.79 -11.57
C GLY A 35 2.23 18.58 -10.86
N ALA A 36 2.28 18.60 -9.53
CA ALA A 36 2.74 17.44 -8.77
C ALA A 36 1.91 16.19 -9.09
N SER A 37 2.57 15.09 -9.39
CA SER A 37 1.90 13.79 -9.61
C SER A 37 1.31 13.24 -8.31
N VAL A 38 1.91 13.57 -7.17
CA VAL A 38 1.46 13.18 -5.82
C VAL A 38 0.69 14.33 -5.19
N ALA A 39 -0.62 14.28 -5.25
CA ALA A 39 -1.48 15.30 -4.65
C ALA A 39 -2.77 14.66 -4.08
N PRO A 40 -2.64 13.76 -3.06
CA PRO A 40 -3.79 13.02 -2.55
C PRO A 40 -4.81 13.95 -1.88
N LEU A 41 -6.09 13.71 -2.16
CA LEU A 41 -7.19 14.51 -1.61
C LEU A 41 -7.20 14.50 -0.08
N SER A 42 -6.74 13.42 0.54
CA SER A 42 -6.63 13.28 2.00
C SER A 42 -5.72 14.32 2.65
N ILE A 43 -4.75 14.93 1.92
CA ILE A 43 -3.86 15.98 2.45
C ILE A 43 -4.65 17.23 2.89
N VAL A 44 -5.75 17.56 2.23
CA VAL A 44 -6.60 18.71 2.64
C VAL A 44 -7.13 18.50 4.04
N PHE A 45 -7.70 17.33 4.29
CA PHE A 45 -8.25 16.99 5.61
C PHE A 45 -7.16 16.80 6.66
N LEU A 46 -5.97 16.30 6.25
CA LEU A 46 -4.80 16.25 7.10
C LEU A 46 -4.40 17.65 7.59
N GLY A 47 -4.31 18.63 6.68
CA GLY A 47 -3.97 20.02 7.01
C GLY A 47 -5.03 20.66 7.94
N ILE A 48 -6.32 20.48 7.62
CA ILE A 48 -7.41 20.96 8.47
C ILE A 48 -7.29 20.38 9.88
N LEU A 49 -7.15 19.07 10.01
CA LEU A 49 -7.01 18.40 11.32
C LEU A 49 -5.75 18.80 12.07
N ALA A 50 -4.64 19.00 11.35
CA ALA A 50 -3.42 19.50 11.96
C ALA A 50 -3.62 20.88 12.60
N LEU A 51 -4.33 21.78 11.90
CA LEU A 51 -4.57 23.15 12.38
C LEU A 51 -5.65 23.24 13.47
N ILE A 52 -6.79 22.54 13.29
CA ILE A 52 -7.92 22.72 14.23
C ILE A 52 -7.89 21.78 15.42
N PHE A 53 -7.20 20.63 15.32
CA PHE A 53 -7.21 19.62 16.37
C PHE A 53 -5.82 19.39 16.97
N PHE A 54 -4.82 19.03 16.13
CA PHE A 54 -3.51 18.65 16.63
C PHE A 54 -2.74 19.83 17.23
N LEU A 55 -2.63 20.93 16.51
CA LEU A 55 -1.87 22.11 16.94
C LEU A 55 -2.41 22.73 18.23
N PRO A 56 -3.72 23.00 18.39
CA PRO A 56 -4.25 23.51 19.68
C PRO A 56 -4.03 22.55 20.84
N ARG A 57 -4.19 21.24 20.60
CA ARG A 57 -3.94 20.21 21.61
C ARG A 57 -2.46 20.19 22.00
N PHE A 58 -1.54 20.21 21.03
CA PHE A 58 -0.10 20.23 21.28
C PHE A 58 0.34 21.45 22.06
N ILE A 59 -0.15 22.65 21.71
CA ILE A 59 0.15 23.88 22.44
C ILE A 59 -0.31 23.80 23.91
N LYS A 60 -1.50 23.21 24.13
CA LYS A 60 -2.10 23.07 25.46
C LYS A 60 -1.37 22.01 26.31
N THR A 61 -1.10 20.84 25.74
CA THR A 61 -0.57 19.69 26.50
C THR A 61 0.96 19.63 26.50
N ARG A 62 1.61 20.23 25.51
CA ARG A 62 3.06 20.15 25.24
C ARG A 62 3.59 18.71 25.27
N SER A 63 2.72 17.75 24.95
CA SER A 63 3.07 16.32 24.98
C SER A 63 2.86 15.69 23.61
N ILE A 64 3.84 14.89 23.23
CA ILE A 64 3.81 14.03 22.03
C ILE A 64 3.91 12.59 22.53
N PRO A 65 3.23 11.62 21.88
CA PRO A 65 3.36 10.22 22.23
C PRO A 65 4.83 9.78 22.24
N LYS A 66 5.30 9.16 23.33
CA LYS A 66 6.72 8.72 23.45
C LYS A 66 7.14 7.79 22.31
N GLN A 67 6.20 7.01 21.77
CA GLN A 67 6.40 6.13 20.64
C GLN A 67 6.75 6.88 19.34
N SER A 68 6.55 8.20 19.30
CA SER A 68 6.88 9.04 18.13
C SER A 68 8.37 9.40 18.04
N LEU A 69 9.16 9.17 19.11
CA LEU A 69 10.57 9.55 19.13
C LEU A 69 11.38 8.97 17.94
N PRO A 70 11.28 7.68 17.58
CA PRO A 70 12.02 7.15 16.45
C PRO A 70 11.69 7.84 15.12
N ILE A 71 10.42 8.19 14.89
CA ILE A 71 10.01 8.86 13.65
C ILE A 71 10.51 10.30 13.57
N PHE A 72 10.63 10.99 14.71
CA PHE A 72 11.24 12.31 14.75
C PHE A 72 12.74 12.27 14.53
N VAL A 73 13.44 11.27 15.10
CA VAL A 73 14.87 11.04 14.82
C VAL A 73 15.08 10.78 13.33
N PHE A 74 14.25 9.91 12.72
CA PHE A 74 14.28 9.67 11.28
C PHE A 74 14.06 10.97 10.49
N PHE A 75 13.08 11.79 10.86
CA PHE A 75 12.83 13.08 10.21
C PHE A 75 14.01 14.02 10.31
N LEU A 76 14.65 14.10 11.47
CA LEU A 76 15.84 14.91 11.68
C LEU A 76 16.99 14.47 10.76
N VAL A 77 17.23 13.15 10.67
CA VAL A 77 18.25 12.61 9.78
C VAL A 77 17.91 12.91 8.31
N ALA A 78 16.63 12.74 7.91
CA ALA A 78 16.17 13.07 6.57
C ALA A 78 16.34 14.59 6.27
N ALA A 79 16.02 15.46 7.23
CA ALA A 79 16.19 16.91 7.09
C ALA A 79 17.66 17.30 6.94
N LEU A 80 18.55 16.70 7.75
CA LEU A 80 19.99 16.91 7.64
C LEU A 80 20.54 16.42 6.30
N ALA A 81 20.13 15.23 5.86
CA ALA A 81 20.51 14.71 4.55
C ALA A 81 20.03 15.61 3.40
N THR A 82 18.80 16.12 3.49
CA THR A 82 18.24 17.09 2.53
C THR A 82 19.03 18.39 2.53
N ALA A 83 19.38 18.93 3.69
CA ALA A 83 20.20 20.14 3.80
C ALA A 83 21.59 19.93 3.17
N LEU A 84 22.23 18.80 3.42
CA LEU A 84 23.51 18.44 2.77
C LEU A 84 23.37 18.31 1.26
N ALA A 85 22.30 17.69 0.76
CA ALA A 85 22.04 17.56 -0.66
C ALA A 85 21.82 18.91 -1.38
N VAL A 86 21.34 19.92 -0.66
CA VAL A 86 21.21 21.29 -1.19
C VAL A 86 22.55 22.03 -1.20
N LEU A 87 23.43 21.75 -0.22
CA LEU A 87 24.74 22.41 -0.08
C LEU A 87 25.82 21.82 -0.99
N ILE A 88 25.74 20.53 -1.30
CA ILE A 88 26.72 19.85 -2.15
C ILE A 88 26.24 19.93 -3.62
N PRO A 89 27.06 20.47 -4.54
CA PRO A 89 26.66 20.52 -5.94
C PRO A 89 26.71 19.11 -6.54
N PHE A 90 25.54 18.59 -6.85
CA PHE A 90 25.37 17.35 -7.62
C PHE A 90 25.01 17.69 -9.07
N GLU A 91 25.53 16.95 -10.02
CA GLU A 91 25.11 17.07 -11.42
C GLU A 91 23.61 16.73 -11.54
N SER A 92 22.87 17.61 -12.22
CA SER A 92 21.44 17.37 -12.47
C SER A 92 21.26 16.24 -13.46
N PHE A 93 20.53 15.19 -13.08
CA PHE A 93 20.16 14.13 -14.01
C PHE A 93 18.85 14.50 -14.72
N ARG A 94 18.88 14.51 -16.07
CA ARG A 94 17.70 14.85 -16.91
C ARG A 94 17.05 16.19 -16.56
N ASN A 95 17.81 17.20 -16.22
CA ASN A 95 17.35 18.54 -15.82
C ASN A 95 16.47 18.54 -14.54
N ALA A 96 16.47 17.46 -13.76
CA ALA A 96 15.78 17.44 -12.48
C ALA A 96 16.60 18.16 -11.42
N SER A 97 16.05 19.17 -10.78
CA SER A 97 16.69 19.86 -9.67
C SER A 97 16.79 18.93 -8.46
N VAL A 98 18.02 18.59 -8.04
CA VAL A 98 18.27 17.74 -6.86
C VAL A 98 17.67 18.37 -5.60
N SER A 99 17.85 19.68 -5.42
CA SER A 99 17.29 20.40 -4.27
C SER A 99 15.76 20.37 -4.24
N ARG A 100 15.09 20.54 -5.39
CA ARG A 100 13.64 20.43 -5.46
C ARG A 100 13.16 19.03 -5.10
N ASN A 101 13.76 17.98 -5.67
CA ASN A 101 13.39 16.60 -5.38
C ASN A 101 13.62 16.23 -3.91
N ALA A 102 14.73 16.71 -3.33
CA ALA A 102 15.05 16.49 -1.92
C ALA A 102 14.02 17.16 -0.99
N LEU A 103 13.59 18.40 -1.31
CA LEU A 103 12.54 19.10 -0.57
C LEU A 103 11.17 18.43 -0.72
N GLU A 104 10.80 17.97 -1.91
CA GLU A 104 9.56 17.22 -2.13
C GLU A 104 9.57 15.90 -1.35
N GLY A 105 10.72 15.20 -1.29
CA GLY A 105 10.92 14.01 -0.46
C GLY A 105 10.74 14.31 1.04
N LEU A 106 11.37 15.38 1.54
CA LEU A 106 11.23 15.79 2.94
C LEU A 106 9.79 16.17 3.29
N LEU A 107 9.08 16.88 2.40
CA LEU A 107 7.67 17.20 2.57
C LEU A 107 6.82 15.93 2.65
N THR A 108 7.12 14.94 1.81
CA THR A 108 6.42 13.65 1.84
C THR A 108 6.60 12.94 3.19
N VAL A 109 7.82 12.95 3.73
CA VAL A 109 8.10 12.41 5.08
C VAL A 109 7.32 13.19 6.15
N ALA A 110 7.32 14.52 6.08
CA ALA A 110 6.58 15.37 7.01
C ALA A 110 5.07 15.08 6.99
N LEU A 111 4.48 14.88 5.81
CA LEU A 111 3.08 14.49 5.66
C LEU A 111 2.81 13.11 6.29
N GLY A 112 3.71 12.14 6.08
CA GLY A 112 3.63 10.82 6.73
C GLY A 112 3.65 10.91 8.25
N ILE A 113 4.50 11.76 8.81
CA ILE A 113 4.55 12.04 10.25
C ILE A 113 3.23 12.69 10.72
N GLY A 114 2.69 13.63 9.96
CA GLY A 114 1.38 14.23 10.25
C GLY A 114 0.26 13.18 10.34
N PHE A 115 0.20 12.26 9.38
CA PHE A 115 -0.73 11.12 9.43
C PHE A 115 -0.54 10.26 10.67
N TYR A 116 0.70 9.91 10.99
CA TYR A 116 1.03 9.12 12.18
C TYR A 116 0.59 9.81 13.48
N LEU A 117 0.93 11.09 13.64
CA LEU A 117 0.57 11.85 14.85
C LEU A 117 -0.95 12.01 15.01
N LEU A 118 -1.67 12.29 13.94
CA LEU A 118 -3.13 12.35 13.97
C LEU A 118 -3.73 11.00 14.31
N THR A 119 -3.25 9.92 13.70
CA THR A 119 -3.73 8.57 13.96
C THR A 119 -3.57 8.20 15.43
N THR A 120 -2.38 8.40 15.99
CA THR A 120 -2.09 8.07 17.41
C THR A 120 -2.83 8.96 18.40
N THR A 121 -3.25 10.15 17.97
CA THR A 121 -3.94 11.12 18.83
C THR A 121 -5.46 10.97 18.76
N ILE A 122 -6.01 10.58 17.62
CA ILE A 122 -7.45 10.41 17.39
C ILE A 122 -7.93 9.01 17.78
N ILE A 123 -7.15 7.97 17.47
CA ILE A 123 -7.52 6.59 17.78
C ILE A 123 -7.05 6.26 19.20
N VAL A 124 -7.91 6.55 20.18
CA VAL A 124 -7.61 6.31 21.60
C VAL A 124 -8.31 5.07 22.17
N ASP A 125 -9.36 4.58 21.50
CA ASP A 125 -10.16 3.44 21.95
C ASP A 125 -10.62 2.53 20.80
N GLY A 126 -11.16 1.37 21.15
CA GLY A 126 -11.64 0.39 20.16
C GLY A 126 -12.86 0.86 19.37
N THR A 127 -13.66 1.78 19.89
CA THR A 127 -14.85 2.32 19.19
C THR A 127 -14.42 3.26 18.08
N THR A 128 -13.48 4.16 18.36
CA THR A 128 -12.86 5.07 17.38
C THR A 128 -12.09 4.29 16.32
N LEU A 129 -11.34 3.26 16.73
CA LEU A 129 -10.65 2.37 15.79
C LEU A 129 -11.67 1.71 14.84
N ARG A 130 -12.75 1.15 15.37
CA ARG A 130 -13.77 0.48 14.55
C ARG A 130 -14.41 1.44 13.54
N LYS A 131 -14.78 2.66 13.96
CA LYS A 131 -15.30 3.70 13.07
C LYS A 131 -14.28 4.06 11.99
N SER A 132 -13.01 4.24 12.35
CA SER A 132 -11.93 4.54 11.41
C SER A 132 -11.78 3.44 10.36
N LEU A 133 -11.80 2.16 10.77
CA LEU A 133 -11.74 1.03 9.85
C LEU A 133 -12.94 0.98 8.91
N GLN A 134 -14.15 1.37 9.36
CA GLN A 134 -15.31 1.45 8.48
C GLN A 134 -15.12 2.49 7.35
N TRP A 135 -14.54 3.64 7.65
CA TRP A 135 -14.23 4.66 6.63
C TRP A 135 -13.14 4.21 5.65
N ILE A 136 -12.10 3.53 6.14
CA ILE A 136 -11.09 2.88 5.28
C ILE A 136 -11.76 1.84 4.37
N TYR A 137 -12.70 1.06 4.87
CA TYR A 137 -13.45 0.09 4.06
C TYR A 137 -14.25 0.74 2.94
N LEU A 138 -14.93 1.85 3.24
CA LEU A 138 -15.65 2.62 2.22
C LEU A 138 -14.71 3.17 1.15
N GLY A 139 -13.54 3.69 1.54
CA GLY A 139 -12.48 4.07 0.59
C GLY A 139 -12.02 2.90 -0.28
N GLY A 140 -11.77 1.74 0.33
CA GLY A 140 -11.42 0.52 -0.39
C GLY A 140 -12.52 0.04 -1.34
N LEU A 141 -13.78 0.15 -0.95
CA LEU A 141 -14.92 -0.14 -1.83
C LEU A 141 -14.97 0.77 -3.04
N ILE A 142 -14.71 2.07 -2.87
CA ILE A 142 -14.64 3.03 -4.00
C ILE A 142 -13.55 2.59 -4.96
N ALA A 143 -12.35 2.26 -4.46
CA ALA A 143 -11.24 1.81 -5.30
C ALA A 143 -11.57 0.51 -6.05
N ILE A 144 -12.17 -0.47 -5.38
CA ILE A 144 -12.57 -1.75 -5.98
C ILE A 144 -13.66 -1.52 -7.03
N PHE A 145 -14.73 -0.81 -6.67
CA PHE A 145 -15.90 -0.63 -7.53
C PHE A 145 -15.55 0.12 -8.82
N THR A 146 -14.82 1.23 -8.70
CA THR A 146 -14.37 1.98 -9.88
C THR A 146 -13.45 1.17 -10.77
N SER A 147 -12.56 0.35 -10.19
CA SER A 147 -11.69 -0.55 -10.95
C SER A 147 -12.47 -1.66 -11.67
N LEU A 148 -13.47 -2.25 -11.03
CA LEU A 148 -14.31 -3.27 -11.65
C LEU A 148 -15.16 -2.70 -12.80
N ILE A 149 -15.70 -1.48 -12.64
CA ILE A 149 -16.40 -0.80 -13.74
C ILE A 149 -15.45 -0.59 -14.92
N GLN A 150 -14.21 -0.16 -14.70
CA GLN A 150 -13.22 -0.02 -15.75
C GLN A 150 -12.93 -1.36 -16.45
N ALA A 151 -12.77 -2.44 -15.68
CA ALA A 151 -12.53 -3.78 -16.22
C ALA A 151 -13.70 -4.27 -17.09
N VAL A 152 -14.93 -4.13 -16.59
CA VAL A 152 -16.15 -4.54 -17.32
C VAL A 152 -16.32 -3.71 -18.59
N ALA A 153 -16.12 -2.38 -18.51
CA ALA A 153 -16.22 -1.52 -19.69
C ALA A 153 -15.21 -1.93 -20.77
N TRP A 154 -13.96 -2.18 -20.38
CA TRP A 154 -12.94 -2.66 -21.32
C TRP A 154 -13.32 -4.01 -21.95
N GLN A 155 -13.81 -4.95 -21.13
CA GLN A 155 -14.18 -6.28 -21.61
C GLN A 155 -15.39 -6.26 -22.59
N LEU A 156 -16.35 -5.36 -22.35
CA LEU A 156 -17.57 -5.30 -23.17
C LEU A 156 -17.39 -4.49 -24.47
N TYR A 157 -16.61 -3.39 -24.39
CA TYR A 157 -16.53 -2.43 -25.52
C TYR A 157 -15.17 -2.45 -26.22
N GLY A 158 -14.14 -3.07 -25.65
CA GLY A 158 -12.76 -3.00 -26.17
C GLY A 158 -12.10 -1.62 -26.01
N GLU A 159 -12.85 -0.65 -25.51
CA GLU A 159 -12.44 0.73 -25.23
C GLU A 159 -13.18 1.28 -24.01
N TYR A 160 -12.75 2.45 -23.53
CA TYR A 160 -13.44 3.10 -22.42
C TYR A 160 -14.46 4.12 -22.92
N PRO A 161 -15.74 4.04 -22.51
CA PRO A 161 -16.75 5.07 -22.77
C PRO A 161 -16.31 6.45 -22.27
N GLN A 162 -16.72 7.50 -22.99
CA GLN A 162 -16.33 8.90 -22.66
C GLN A 162 -16.67 9.29 -21.21
N ILE A 163 -17.73 8.73 -20.65
CA ILE A 163 -18.12 8.97 -19.26
C ILE A 163 -17.02 8.53 -18.28
N LEU A 164 -16.31 7.43 -18.55
CA LEU A 164 -15.21 6.96 -17.67
C LEU A 164 -13.98 7.85 -17.82
N TRP A 165 -13.68 8.36 -19.01
CA TRP A 165 -12.63 9.35 -19.21
C TRP A 165 -12.91 10.63 -18.43
N ASN A 166 -14.15 11.13 -18.51
CA ASN A 166 -14.57 12.31 -17.77
C ASN A 166 -14.47 12.09 -16.26
N LEU A 167 -14.97 10.96 -15.75
CA LEU A 167 -14.85 10.61 -14.32
C LEU A 167 -13.39 10.49 -13.88
N GLN A 168 -12.53 9.87 -14.69
CA GLN A 168 -11.10 9.75 -14.37
C GLN A 168 -10.45 11.13 -14.30
N SER A 169 -10.75 12.03 -15.22
CA SER A 169 -10.20 13.40 -15.20
C SER A 169 -10.67 14.25 -14.02
N TYR A 170 -11.84 13.95 -13.43
CA TYR A 170 -12.30 14.59 -12.18
C TYR A 170 -11.56 14.10 -10.94
N PHE A 171 -11.17 12.83 -10.90
CA PHE A 171 -10.61 12.21 -9.69
C PHE A 171 -9.10 12.04 -9.73
N SER A 172 -8.50 12.03 -10.91
CA SER A 172 -7.06 11.81 -11.08
C SER A 172 -6.44 12.85 -12.01
N SER A 173 -5.37 13.48 -11.57
CA SER A 173 -4.65 14.51 -12.37
C SER A 173 -4.00 13.92 -13.63
N SER A 174 -3.76 12.61 -13.69
CA SER A 174 -3.33 11.97 -14.94
C SER A 174 -4.42 11.99 -16.00
N GLY A 175 -5.70 11.93 -15.60
CA GLY A 175 -6.85 11.80 -16.49
C GLY A 175 -6.80 10.57 -17.40
N LEU A 176 -5.81 9.68 -17.22
CA LEU A 176 -5.53 8.57 -18.13
C LEU A 176 -6.22 7.29 -17.69
N LEU A 177 -6.82 6.60 -18.66
CA LEU A 177 -7.24 5.21 -18.57
C LEU A 177 -6.29 4.34 -19.41
N TYR A 178 -5.79 3.27 -18.84
CA TYR A 178 -4.78 2.43 -19.45
C TYR A 178 -5.43 1.21 -20.13
N ARG A 179 -5.00 0.90 -21.37
CA ARG A 179 -5.51 -0.28 -22.09
C ARG A 179 -5.33 -1.53 -21.24
N GLN A 180 -6.43 -2.30 -21.10
CA GLN A 180 -6.48 -3.57 -20.35
C GLN A 180 -6.03 -3.51 -18.88
N ARG A 181 -5.88 -2.31 -18.31
CA ARG A 181 -5.38 -2.14 -16.94
C ARG A 181 -6.30 -1.23 -16.16
N VAL A 182 -6.69 -1.67 -14.98
CA VAL A 182 -7.53 -0.85 -14.10
C VAL A 182 -6.69 0.10 -13.25
N THR A 183 -7.21 1.30 -13.05
CA THR A 183 -6.58 2.37 -12.27
C THR A 183 -7.44 2.74 -11.06
N GLY A 184 -8.74 2.45 -11.12
CA GLY A 184 -9.70 2.95 -10.14
C GLY A 184 -9.72 4.48 -10.17
N VAL A 185 -9.61 5.09 -9.00
CA VAL A 185 -9.48 6.55 -8.81
C VAL A 185 -8.03 6.97 -8.53
N ALA A 186 -7.08 6.05 -8.63
CA ALA A 186 -5.67 6.34 -8.42
C ALA A 186 -5.05 7.03 -9.65
N PHE A 187 -3.85 7.59 -9.48
CA PHE A 187 -3.08 8.25 -10.53
C PHE A 187 -2.74 7.30 -11.69
N GLU A 188 -2.33 6.07 -11.36
CA GLU A 188 -1.99 5.02 -12.32
C GLU A 188 -2.18 3.62 -11.71
N PRO A 189 -2.17 2.54 -12.52
CA PRO A 189 -2.37 1.17 -12.01
C PRO A 189 -1.39 0.72 -10.93
N SER A 190 -0.14 1.19 -10.99
CA SER A 190 0.88 0.85 -9.98
C SER A 190 0.57 1.46 -8.61
N TRP A 191 -0.02 2.64 -8.57
CA TRP A 191 -0.45 3.31 -7.34
C TRP A 191 -1.65 2.62 -6.72
N LEU A 192 -2.63 2.21 -7.54
CA LEU A 192 -3.73 1.37 -7.07
C LEU A 192 -3.22 0.08 -6.44
N ALA A 193 -2.30 -0.62 -7.13
CA ALA A 193 -1.71 -1.85 -6.63
C ALA A 193 -0.91 -1.62 -5.34
N HIS A 194 -0.19 -0.51 -5.23
CA HIS A 194 0.51 -0.13 -4.02
C HIS A 194 -0.45 0.07 -2.84
N GLN A 195 -1.54 0.81 -3.03
CA GLN A 195 -2.55 1.02 -1.99
C GLN A 195 -3.22 -0.29 -1.57
N LEU A 196 -3.57 -1.15 -2.53
CA LEU A 196 -4.14 -2.46 -2.22
C LEU A 196 -3.19 -3.29 -1.35
N ASN A 197 -1.90 -3.30 -1.66
CA ASN A 197 -0.90 -4.09 -0.96
C ASN A 197 -0.44 -3.53 0.40
N THR A 198 -0.44 -2.20 0.56
CA THR A 198 0.06 -1.58 1.79
C THR A 198 -1.03 -1.31 2.82
N LEU A 199 -2.27 -1.12 2.37
CA LEU A 199 -3.37 -0.72 3.24
C LEU A 199 -4.49 -1.75 3.26
N TYR A 200 -5.12 -2.03 2.11
CA TYR A 200 -6.39 -2.74 2.07
C TYR A 200 -6.26 -4.25 2.24
N ILE A 201 -5.45 -4.91 1.43
CA ILE A 201 -5.29 -6.38 1.46
C ILE A 201 -4.72 -6.86 2.81
N PRO A 202 -3.66 -6.26 3.38
CA PRO A 202 -3.16 -6.68 4.69
C PRO A 202 -4.21 -6.52 5.80
N LEU A 203 -4.99 -5.44 5.77
CA LEU A 203 -6.06 -5.20 6.72
C LEU A 203 -7.14 -6.29 6.62
N TRP A 204 -7.69 -6.52 5.44
CA TRP A 204 -8.74 -7.53 5.22
C TRP A 204 -8.25 -8.94 5.46
N LEU A 205 -7.02 -9.26 5.05
CA LEU A 205 -6.40 -10.55 5.30
C LEU A 205 -6.18 -10.81 6.80
N GLY A 206 -5.65 -9.82 7.52
CA GLY A 206 -5.42 -9.92 8.96
C GLY A 206 -6.72 -10.17 9.73
N LEU A 207 -7.79 -9.46 9.38
CA LEU A 207 -9.10 -9.64 10.02
C LEU A 207 -9.74 -10.98 9.64
N SER A 208 -9.60 -11.42 8.39
CA SER A 208 -10.08 -12.73 7.92
C SER A 208 -9.37 -13.89 8.66
N VAL A 209 -8.05 -13.81 8.77
CA VAL A 209 -7.25 -14.82 9.48
C VAL A 209 -7.58 -14.88 10.97
N LYS A 210 -7.80 -13.71 11.59
CA LYS A 210 -8.19 -13.64 13.02
C LYS A 210 -9.67 -13.93 13.26
N LYS A 211 -10.46 -14.16 12.19
CA LYS A 211 -11.92 -14.36 12.25
C LYS A 211 -12.67 -13.22 12.95
N VAL A 212 -12.10 -12.01 12.88
CA VAL A 212 -12.69 -10.78 13.38
C VAL A 212 -13.37 -10.06 12.23
N SER A 213 -14.61 -9.61 12.42
CA SER A 213 -15.32 -8.82 11.43
C SER A 213 -15.78 -7.50 12.00
N ILE A 214 -15.62 -6.43 11.22
CA ILE A 214 -16.13 -5.10 11.55
C ILE A 214 -17.65 -5.08 11.36
N SER A 215 -18.17 -5.80 10.35
CA SER A 215 -19.59 -6.00 10.12
C SER A 215 -20.09 -7.26 10.82
N LYS A 216 -21.15 -7.13 11.61
CA LYS A 216 -21.81 -8.32 12.23
C LYS A 216 -22.55 -9.19 11.20
N LYS A 217 -22.76 -8.68 9.98
CA LYS A 217 -23.50 -9.40 8.92
C LYS A 217 -22.56 -10.37 8.22
N ARG A 218 -23.01 -11.62 8.07
CA ARG A 218 -22.35 -12.65 7.24
C ARG A 218 -23.14 -12.83 5.95
N ILE A 219 -22.45 -12.92 4.84
CA ILE A 219 -23.02 -13.17 3.52
C ILE A 219 -23.03 -14.69 3.33
N PHE A 220 -24.18 -15.26 2.98
CA PHE A 220 -24.40 -16.72 2.92
C PHE A 220 -24.07 -17.46 4.23
N GLY A 221 -24.09 -16.80 5.39
CA GLY A 221 -23.79 -17.41 6.68
C GLY A 221 -22.34 -17.78 6.94
N ILE A 222 -21.48 -17.80 5.89
CA ILE A 222 -20.11 -18.30 5.94
C ILE A 222 -19.10 -17.17 5.75
N PHE A 223 -19.29 -16.30 4.75
CA PHE A 223 -18.33 -15.26 4.38
C PHE A 223 -18.54 -13.98 5.17
N THR A 224 -17.46 -13.47 5.75
CA THR A 224 -17.45 -12.12 6.31
C THR A 224 -17.31 -11.08 5.17
N PHE A 225 -17.67 -9.85 5.45
CA PHE A 225 -17.50 -8.77 4.47
C PHE A 225 -16.03 -8.58 4.07
N GLU A 226 -15.11 -8.78 5.02
CA GLU A 226 -13.67 -8.74 4.79
C GLU A 226 -13.19 -9.79 3.79
N ASN A 227 -13.75 -11.01 3.85
CA ASN A 227 -13.40 -12.07 2.91
C ASN A 227 -13.78 -11.70 1.48
N ILE A 228 -14.93 -11.06 1.30
CA ILE A 228 -15.39 -10.60 -0.02
C ILE A 228 -14.51 -9.47 -0.53
N LEU A 229 -14.21 -8.49 0.32
CA LEU A 229 -13.30 -7.40 -0.03
C LEU A 229 -11.90 -7.91 -0.37
N LEU A 230 -11.41 -8.91 0.35
CA LEU A 230 -10.13 -9.54 0.07
C LEU A 230 -10.11 -10.21 -1.31
N ILE A 231 -11.16 -10.96 -1.66
CA ILE A 231 -11.29 -11.61 -2.97
C ILE A 231 -11.38 -10.55 -4.07
N LEU A 232 -12.27 -9.57 -3.93
CA LEU A 232 -12.42 -8.50 -4.92
C LEU A 232 -11.15 -7.65 -5.04
N GLY A 233 -10.49 -7.35 -3.93
CA GLY A 233 -9.21 -6.65 -3.91
C GLY A 233 -8.11 -7.42 -4.63
N ALA A 234 -8.03 -8.74 -4.44
CA ALA A 234 -7.11 -9.60 -5.17
C ALA A 234 -7.40 -9.61 -6.68
N ILE A 235 -8.68 -9.67 -7.09
CA ILE A 235 -9.09 -9.58 -8.49
C ILE A 235 -8.66 -8.23 -9.08
N VAL A 236 -8.95 -7.12 -8.42
CA VAL A 236 -8.58 -5.77 -8.88
C VAL A 236 -7.08 -5.61 -8.97
N LEU A 237 -6.34 -6.13 -7.99
CA LEU A 237 -4.88 -6.13 -8.02
C LEU A 237 -4.34 -6.87 -9.26
N PHE A 238 -4.93 -8.00 -9.59
CA PHE A 238 -4.61 -8.76 -10.79
C PHE A 238 -4.87 -7.94 -12.05
N LEU A 239 -6.06 -7.33 -12.15
CA LEU A 239 -6.48 -6.50 -13.28
C LEU A 239 -5.70 -5.17 -13.40
N SER A 240 -4.96 -4.77 -12.37
CA SER A 240 -4.06 -3.61 -12.44
C SER A 240 -2.86 -3.86 -13.35
N PHE A 241 -2.51 -5.12 -13.64
CA PHE A 241 -1.31 -5.52 -14.37
C PHE A 241 -0.05 -4.82 -13.86
N SER A 242 0.05 -4.67 -12.53
CA SER A 242 1.21 -4.09 -11.86
C SER A 242 2.16 -5.19 -11.41
N ARG A 243 3.30 -5.32 -12.09
CA ARG A 243 4.33 -6.32 -11.76
C ARG A 243 4.82 -6.22 -10.31
N ILE A 244 5.10 -4.99 -9.88
CA ILE A 244 5.49 -4.71 -8.49
C ILE A 244 4.34 -5.05 -7.54
N GLY A 245 3.09 -4.75 -7.94
CA GLY A 245 1.91 -5.09 -7.15
C GLY A 245 1.80 -6.59 -6.90
N TRP A 246 1.96 -7.41 -7.92
CA TRP A 246 1.89 -8.88 -7.81
C TRP A 246 3.02 -9.45 -6.95
N LEU A 247 4.26 -8.97 -7.16
CA LEU A 247 5.41 -9.41 -6.36
C LEU A 247 5.22 -9.04 -4.88
N THR A 248 4.77 -7.81 -4.59
CA THR A 248 4.50 -7.38 -3.22
C THR A 248 3.38 -8.20 -2.58
N THR A 249 2.33 -8.55 -3.32
CA THR A 249 1.27 -9.44 -2.83
C THR A 249 1.81 -10.80 -2.45
N LEU A 250 2.68 -11.37 -3.31
CA LEU A 250 3.31 -12.65 -3.02
C LEU A 250 4.12 -12.59 -1.72
N VAL A 251 4.86 -11.50 -1.49
CA VAL A 251 5.60 -11.28 -0.24
C VAL A 251 4.65 -11.16 0.95
N VAL A 252 3.55 -10.42 0.84
CA VAL A 252 2.55 -10.29 1.92
C VAL A 252 1.93 -11.65 2.25
N VAL A 253 1.53 -12.41 1.23
CA VAL A 253 0.95 -13.76 1.41
C VAL A 253 1.99 -14.69 2.01
N ALA A 254 3.24 -14.67 1.53
CA ALA A 254 4.32 -15.44 2.10
C ALA A 254 4.49 -15.15 3.59
N PHE A 255 4.57 -13.87 3.98
CA PHE A 255 4.70 -13.47 5.38
C PHE A 255 3.59 -14.05 6.26
N VAL A 256 2.33 -14.00 5.81
CA VAL A 256 1.19 -14.55 6.54
C VAL A 256 1.27 -16.08 6.63
N VAL A 257 1.58 -16.76 5.51
CA VAL A 257 1.70 -18.23 5.48
C VAL A 257 2.83 -18.70 6.38
N PHE A 258 4.01 -18.05 6.35
CA PHE A 258 5.11 -18.35 7.25
C PHE A 258 4.70 -18.18 8.73
N GLY A 259 4.00 -17.10 9.07
CA GLY A 259 3.51 -16.86 10.42
C GLY A 259 2.51 -17.93 10.89
N LEU A 260 1.58 -18.33 10.02
CA LEU A 260 0.60 -19.39 10.32
C LEU A 260 1.28 -20.77 10.44
N ALA A 261 2.23 -21.07 9.56
CA ALA A 261 2.98 -22.30 9.59
C ALA A 261 3.84 -22.41 10.85
N ASP A 262 4.49 -21.31 11.28
CA ASP A 262 5.25 -21.30 12.54
C ASP A 262 4.35 -21.56 13.76
N GLN A 263 3.16 -20.93 13.81
CA GLN A 263 2.17 -21.20 14.85
C GLN A 263 1.68 -22.65 14.85
N ALA A 264 1.40 -23.21 13.67
CA ALA A 264 0.95 -24.59 13.52
C ALA A 264 2.06 -25.57 13.95
N MET A 265 3.31 -25.32 13.54
CA MET A 265 4.47 -26.11 13.91
C MET A 265 4.71 -26.09 15.42
N ASN A 266 4.64 -24.93 16.06
CA ASN A 266 4.78 -24.82 17.51
C ASN A 266 3.71 -25.63 18.25
N ARG A 267 2.45 -25.58 17.80
CA ARG A 267 1.36 -26.37 18.37
C ARG A 267 1.56 -27.89 18.17
N TRP A 268 2.07 -28.28 17.01
CA TRP A 268 2.34 -29.68 16.69
C TRP A 268 3.48 -30.21 17.55
N LEU A 269 4.57 -29.47 17.70
CA LEU A 269 5.73 -29.85 18.52
C LEU A 269 5.36 -29.97 20.03
N SER A 270 4.55 -29.03 20.55
CA SER A 270 4.08 -29.11 21.93
C SER A 270 3.22 -30.37 22.20
N LYS A 271 2.26 -30.64 21.30
CA LYS A 271 1.43 -31.86 21.39
C LYS A 271 2.28 -33.16 21.33
N ARG A 272 3.28 -33.19 20.46
CA ARG A 272 4.18 -34.34 20.34
C ARG A 272 5.04 -34.56 21.60
N SER A 273 5.49 -33.45 22.19
CA SER A 273 6.23 -33.53 23.49
C SER A 273 5.35 -34.08 24.62
N GLU A 274 4.09 -33.61 24.70
CA GLU A 274 3.11 -34.12 25.69
C GLU A 274 2.82 -35.61 25.52
N GLN A 275 2.64 -36.07 24.26
CA GLN A 275 2.33 -37.49 23.98
C GLN A 275 3.50 -38.44 24.17
N SER A 276 4.71 -37.99 23.89
CA SER A 276 5.90 -38.85 23.95
C SER A 276 6.60 -38.83 25.32
N GLY A 277 6.19 -37.97 26.26
CA GLY A 277 6.84 -37.78 27.54
C GLY A 277 8.31 -37.33 27.46
N LYS A 278 8.80 -37.04 26.22
CA LYS A 278 10.18 -36.63 25.98
C LYS A 278 10.17 -35.16 25.53
N THR A 279 10.98 -34.32 26.15
CA THR A 279 11.22 -32.96 25.71
C THR A 279 11.94 -32.98 24.36
N VAL A 280 11.37 -32.33 23.35
CA VAL A 280 12.03 -32.16 22.05
C VAL A 280 13.30 -31.33 22.25
N SER A 281 14.45 -31.88 21.86
CA SER A 281 15.73 -31.16 21.95
C SER A 281 15.68 -29.84 21.17
N ARG A 282 16.34 -28.80 21.70
CA ARG A 282 16.42 -27.49 21.06
C ARG A 282 16.93 -27.57 19.63
N SER A 283 17.87 -28.43 19.33
CA SER A 283 18.41 -28.67 17.99
C SER A 283 17.40 -29.32 17.06
N GLN A 284 16.64 -30.33 17.53
CA GLN A 284 15.57 -30.94 16.74
C GLN A 284 14.46 -29.93 16.40
N HIS A 285 14.07 -29.10 17.38
CA HIS A 285 13.11 -28.02 17.18
C HIS A 285 13.57 -27.05 16.12
N PHE A 286 14.84 -26.61 16.16
CA PHE A 286 15.45 -25.72 15.20
C PHE A 286 15.50 -26.34 13.79
N LEU A 287 15.99 -27.57 13.67
CA LEU A 287 16.10 -28.25 12.37
C LEU A 287 14.74 -28.51 11.72
N THR A 288 13.72 -28.86 12.50
CA THR A 288 12.36 -29.04 11.98
C THR A 288 11.78 -27.75 11.46
N LYS A 289 11.96 -26.64 12.17
CA LYS A 289 11.53 -25.30 11.71
C LYS A 289 12.29 -24.85 10.47
N LEU A 290 13.60 -25.05 10.45
CA LEU A 290 14.44 -24.69 9.30
C LEU A 290 13.99 -25.46 8.05
N GLY A 291 13.75 -26.78 8.17
CA GLY A 291 13.23 -27.60 7.07
C GLY A 291 11.87 -27.10 6.55
N MET A 292 10.95 -26.74 7.46
CA MET A 292 9.68 -26.16 7.09
C MET A 292 9.85 -24.83 6.35
N TRP A 293 10.71 -23.93 6.83
CA TRP A 293 10.94 -22.64 6.20
C TRP A 293 11.58 -22.77 4.81
N VAL A 294 12.57 -23.66 4.68
CA VAL A 294 13.18 -23.96 3.38
C VAL A 294 12.15 -24.55 2.42
N GLY A 295 11.33 -25.50 2.85
CA GLY A 295 10.24 -26.04 2.06
C GLY A 295 9.25 -24.99 1.59
N LEU A 296 8.82 -24.08 2.47
CA LEU A 296 7.94 -22.96 2.13
C LEU A 296 8.60 -22.02 1.13
N LEU A 297 9.88 -21.66 1.30
CA LEU A 297 10.62 -20.80 0.36
C LEU A 297 10.67 -21.44 -1.04
N ILE A 298 10.91 -22.75 -1.13
CA ILE A 298 10.90 -23.47 -2.40
C ILE A 298 9.51 -23.40 -3.04
N VAL A 299 8.44 -23.69 -2.29
CA VAL A 299 7.06 -23.63 -2.78
C VAL A 299 6.72 -22.21 -3.29
N PHE A 300 7.04 -21.17 -2.50
CA PHE A 300 6.81 -19.79 -2.93
C PHE A 300 7.64 -19.40 -4.15
N GLY A 301 8.88 -19.87 -4.24
CA GLY A 301 9.73 -19.68 -5.42
C GLY A 301 9.12 -20.32 -6.68
N LEU A 302 8.62 -21.54 -6.57
CA LEU A 302 7.95 -22.24 -7.66
C LEU A 302 6.63 -21.55 -8.06
N VAL A 303 5.84 -21.10 -7.10
CA VAL A 303 4.61 -20.34 -7.36
C VAL A 303 4.95 -19.01 -8.05
N ALA A 304 5.97 -18.29 -7.59
CA ALA A 304 6.43 -17.04 -8.22
C ALA A 304 6.87 -17.28 -9.67
N LEU A 305 7.62 -18.35 -9.92
CA LEU A 305 8.05 -18.74 -11.25
C LEU A 305 6.86 -19.10 -12.15
N ALA A 306 5.93 -19.92 -11.66
CA ALA A 306 4.74 -20.32 -12.39
C ALA A 306 3.86 -19.11 -12.74
N LEU A 307 3.63 -18.20 -11.79
CA LEU A 307 2.93 -16.94 -12.02
C LEU A 307 3.69 -16.07 -13.03
N GLY A 308 5.01 -15.96 -12.93
CA GLY A 308 5.83 -15.22 -13.86
C GLY A 308 5.67 -15.75 -15.30
N VAL A 309 5.74 -17.08 -15.48
CA VAL A 309 5.51 -17.72 -16.79
C VAL A 309 4.08 -17.52 -17.30
N LEU A 310 3.09 -17.63 -16.42
CA LEU A 310 1.69 -17.38 -16.78
C LEU A 310 1.50 -15.93 -17.25
N PHE A 311 2.05 -14.97 -16.51
CA PHE A 311 1.94 -13.56 -16.83
C PHE A 311 2.74 -13.14 -18.05
N SER A 312 3.85 -13.83 -18.37
CA SER A 312 4.58 -13.56 -19.61
C SER A 312 3.75 -13.83 -20.86
N ARG A 313 2.75 -14.74 -20.78
CA ARG A 313 1.80 -15.01 -21.87
C ARG A 313 0.71 -13.95 -21.99
N ILE A 314 0.41 -13.23 -20.91
CA ILE A 314 -0.70 -12.26 -20.85
C ILE A 314 -0.18 -10.83 -21.08
N ASP A 315 0.98 -10.48 -20.52
CA ASP A 315 1.60 -9.16 -20.67
C ASP A 315 2.93 -9.29 -21.44
N PRO A 316 3.03 -8.76 -22.67
CA PRO A 316 4.27 -8.78 -23.46
C PRO A 316 5.50 -8.16 -22.75
N ARG A 317 5.24 -7.30 -21.76
CA ARG A 317 6.33 -6.73 -20.95
C ARG A 317 6.93 -7.75 -19.98
N MET A 318 6.17 -8.76 -19.57
CA MET A 318 6.67 -9.86 -18.75
C MET A 318 7.45 -10.88 -19.57
N GLU A 319 7.10 -11.09 -20.85
CA GLU A 319 7.89 -11.91 -21.77
C GLU A 319 9.34 -11.42 -21.87
N GLN A 320 9.53 -10.10 -21.86
CA GLN A 320 10.85 -9.48 -21.91
C GLN A 320 11.73 -9.81 -20.67
N LEU A 321 11.12 -10.09 -19.50
CA LEU A 321 11.83 -10.49 -18.29
C LEU A 321 12.47 -11.87 -18.41
N PHE A 322 11.85 -12.78 -19.15
CA PHE A 322 12.27 -14.16 -19.30
C PHE A 322 13.11 -14.41 -20.57
N ASN A 323 13.36 -13.35 -21.36
CA ASN A 323 14.15 -13.46 -22.59
C ASN A 323 15.66 -13.43 -22.28
N ILE A 324 16.20 -14.62 -21.97
CA ILE A 324 17.62 -14.83 -21.61
C ILE A 324 18.56 -14.49 -22.78
N GLU A 325 18.12 -14.65 -24.04
CA GLU A 325 18.93 -14.28 -25.21
C GLU A 325 19.24 -12.78 -25.24
N ARG A 326 18.27 -11.94 -24.87
CA ARG A 326 18.49 -10.50 -24.77
C ARG A 326 19.45 -10.13 -23.63
N LEU A 327 19.40 -10.88 -22.51
CA LEU A 327 20.36 -10.70 -21.42
C LEU A 327 21.80 -10.97 -21.89
N ARG A 328 21.97 -12.02 -22.72
CA ARG A 328 23.26 -12.36 -23.32
C ARG A 328 23.74 -11.32 -24.32
N GLN A 329 22.84 -10.79 -25.17
CA GLN A 329 23.21 -9.83 -26.24
C GLN A 329 23.55 -8.44 -25.74
N PHE A 330 22.80 -7.93 -24.72
CA PHE A 330 22.92 -6.53 -24.28
C PHE A 330 23.51 -6.36 -22.89
N GLY A 331 23.85 -7.46 -22.21
CA GLY A 331 24.28 -7.43 -20.80
C GLY A 331 23.17 -6.97 -19.83
N VAL A 332 23.48 -6.97 -18.53
CA VAL A 332 22.52 -6.62 -17.46
C VAL A 332 21.98 -5.19 -17.60
N LEU A 333 22.84 -4.22 -17.93
CA LEU A 333 22.45 -2.81 -18.06
C LEU A 333 21.56 -2.56 -19.28
N GLY A 334 21.88 -3.16 -20.43
CA GLY A 334 21.05 -3.02 -21.63
C GLY A 334 19.68 -3.71 -21.49
N TRP A 335 19.65 -4.83 -20.81
CA TRP A 335 18.40 -5.52 -20.45
C TRP A 335 17.57 -4.69 -19.46
N ALA A 336 18.20 -4.16 -18.40
CA ALA A 336 17.55 -3.31 -17.40
C ALA A 336 17.01 -2.00 -17.99
N SER A 337 17.70 -1.39 -18.98
CA SER A 337 17.26 -0.15 -19.63
C SER A 337 15.93 -0.33 -20.37
N LYS A 338 15.76 -1.47 -21.07
CA LYS A 338 14.51 -1.78 -21.80
C LYS A 338 13.32 -2.13 -20.90
N LEU A 339 13.60 -2.51 -19.65
CA LEU A 339 12.55 -2.84 -18.65
C LEU A 339 12.16 -1.65 -17.79
N SER A 340 12.66 -0.45 -18.07
CA SER A 340 12.54 0.72 -17.18
C SER A 340 13.14 0.48 -15.77
N PHE A 341 14.00 -0.53 -15.65
CA PHE A 341 14.75 -0.80 -14.41
C PHE A 341 16.03 0.02 -14.33
N ALA A 342 16.64 0.37 -15.47
CA ALA A 342 17.89 1.13 -15.48
C ALA A 342 17.73 2.48 -14.80
N GLU A 343 16.62 3.16 -15.03
CA GLU A 343 16.30 4.42 -14.35
C GLU A 343 16.25 4.25 -12.83
N ARG A 344 15.75 3.12 -12.36
CA ARG A 344 15.67 2.82 -10.92
C ARG A 344 17.01 2.36 -10.34
N LEU A 345 17.81 1.62 -11.10
CA LEU A 345 19.16 1.20 -10.68
C LEU A 345 20.14 2.37 -10.61
N ILE A 346 19.94 3.40 -11.44
CA ILE A 346 20.78 4.62 -11.43
C ILE A 346 20.39 5.56 -10.27
N TYR A 347 19.12 5.49 -9.82
CA TYR A 347 18.63 6.30 -8.69
C TYR A 347 18.87 5.67 -7.31
N TRP A 348 19.31 4.40 -7.24
CA TRP A 348 19.66 3.68 -6.01
C TRP A 348 21.15 3.42 -5.94
#